data_2a9713501e60192ee8fbbe55c699e4fe
#
_entry.id   2a9713501e60192ee8fbbe55c699e4fe
#
_cell.length_a   1.000
_cell.length_b   1.000
_cell.length_c   1.000
_cell.angle_alpha   90.00
_cell.angle_beta   90.00
_cell.angle_gamma   90.00
#
_symmetry.space_group_name_H-M   'P 1'
#
loop_
_entity.id
_entity.type
_entity.pdbx_description
1 polymer ?
#
loop_
_entity_poly.entity_id
_entity_poly.type
_entity_poly.pdbx_seq_one_letter_code
_entity_poly.pdbx_strand_id
1 'polypeptide(L)'
;MRNLNYYFQYCYTMKPISTSIVLLQLITTIAFAFPFTSCNQQTCESEISHFITADSVNILREGKPYYFVGTNLWYAPLLGAENGNRVRLQQELDRLKEMGIENLRILVGADAGSCHANSVQPYLQSQPGVLNDTLLVGLDYTLTELAKRNMTAVIYLTNSWDWSGGYGFYLRECGFGDSPNANGEGYNDYVKYAANFVRSQEALELFYKHAETIVSRVNSITGIAYKDDPTIFAWQICNEPRPFSKDNKELFAHFIAETAKRIKTIDTNHMVSLGSEGLYGCESDEELLVKVHTDPNIDYLTLHIWPVNWGWASRENPDENIENACKRTNEYIDFHYRIWNRIKKPMVIEEFGFPREGNSCDLQRNTLSRDSLYKAVFHRVMESHLAQGPLAGCNFWGWGGSGRPRTETWSKGDDFLCDPPHEPQGWYSVFDSDSTTIKIIKHATNRLTSSSSSF
;
A
#
# COMPACT_ATOMS: atom_id res chain seq x y z
N MET A 1 -39.94 -38.50 -33.51
CA MET A 1 -41.31 -38.96 -33.23
C MET A 1 -41.91 -38.07 -32.17
N ARG A 2 -42.91 -37.30 -32.60
CA ARG A 2 -44.20 -36.94 -31.96
C ARG A 2 -44.11 -36.22 -30.62
N ASN A 3 -44.44 -34.90 -30.61
CA ASN A 3 -45.83 -34.28 -30.55
C ASN A 3 -46.36 -34.33 -29.08
N LEU A 4 -46.97 -33.35 -28.45
CA LEU A 4 -47.91 -32.30 -28.87
C LEU A 4 -48.18 -31.31 -27.74
N ASN A 5 -48.40 -30.06 -28.11
CA ASN A 5 -49.15 -28.97 -27.47
C ASN A 5 -50.32 -29.35 -26.59
N TYR A 6 -50.74 -28.44 -25.68
CA TYR A 6 -52.11 -27.91 -25.63
C TYR A 6 -52.19 -26.56 -24.89
N TYR A 7 -52.85 -25.63 -25.57
CA TYR A 7 -53.45 -24.36 -25.15
C TYR A 7 -54.62 -24.57 -24.16
N PHE A 8 -54.94 -23.54 -23.38
CA PHE A 8 -56.31 -23.02 -23.30
C PHE A 8 -56.37 -21.59 -22.70
N GLN A 9 -56.94 -20.69 -23.49
CA GLN A 9 -57.46 -19.36 -23.22
C GLN A 9 -58.91 -19.45 -22.73
N TYR A 10 -59.31 -18.58 -21.82
CA TYR A 10 -60.73 -18.17 -21.75
C TYR A 10 -60.84 -16.70 -21.32
N CYS A 11 -61.38 -15.88 -22.22
CA CYS A 11 -62.04 -14.61 -22.01
C CYS A 11 -63.52 -14.82 -21.62
N TYR A 12 -64.06 -13.95 -20.78
CA TYR A 12 -65.43 -13.54 -20.88
C TYR A 12 -65.69 -12.09 -20.43
N THR A 13 -66.37 -11.37 -21.31
CA THR A 13 -66.95 -10.03 -21.23
C THR A 13 -68.35 -10.07 -20.65
N MET A 14 -68.89 -9.00 -20.01
CA MET A 14 -69.96 -8.14 -20.53
C MET A 14 -70.57 -7.19 -19.48
N LYS A 15 -70.96 -6.06 -19.96
CA LYS A 15 -71.55 -4.82 -19.43
C LYS A 15 -73.07 -4.99 -19.02
N PRO A 16 -73.82 -3.86 -18.90
CA PRO A 16 -74.05 -2.89 -17.78
C PRO A 16 -75.55 -2.77 -17.45
N ILE A 17 -75.94 -1.97 -16.43
CA ILE A 17 -77.29 -1.33 -16.39
C ILE A 17 -77.26 -0.08 -15.51
N SER A 18 -77.88 0.99 -16.01
CA SER A 18 -78.14 2.32 -15.49
C SER A 18 -79.27 2.36 -14.47
N THR A 19 -79.30 3.33 -13.59
CA THR A 19 -80.44 4.27 -13.44
C THR A 19 -80.13 5.42 -12.49
N SER A 20 -80.54 6.59 -12.92
CA SER A 20 -80.44 7.92 -12.33
C SER A 20 -81.33 8.07 -11.09
N ILE A 21 -80.91 8.83 -10.07
CA ILE A 21 -81.79 9.71 -9.26
C ILE A 21 -81.01 10.97 -8.90
N VAL A 22 -81.63 12.12 -9.25
CA VAL A 22 -81.22 13.48 -8.92
C VAL A 22 -81.61 13.78 -7.47
N LEU A 23 -80.69 14.25 -6.65
CA LEU A 23 -81.04 15.05 -5.46
C LEU A 23 -80.07 16.18 -5.28
N LEU A 24 -80.62 17.38 -5.41
CA LEU A 24 -79.98 18.69 -5.22
C LEU A 24 -79.90 18.98 -3.72
N GLN A 25 -78.69 19.15 -3.20
CA GLN A 25 -78.49 19.81 -1.90
C GLN A 25 -77.30 20.74 -1.96
N LEU A 26 -77.56 22.01 -1.67
CA LEU A 26 -76.62 23.11 -1.40
C LEU A 26 -75.73 22.68 -0.23
N ILE A 27 -74.41 22.66 -0.40
CA ILE A 27 -73.50 22.74 0.74
C ILE A 27 -72.39 23.75 0.43
N THR A 28 -72.31 24.72 1.29
CA THR A 28 -71.34 25.79 1.44
C THR A 28 -69.91 25.31 1.30
N THR A 29 -69.18 26.01 0.41
CA THR A 29 -67.71 25.92 0.21
C THR A 29 -66.97 26.46 1.42
N ILE A 30 -66.45 25.57 2.27
CA ILE A 30 -65.38 25.93 3.20
C ILE A 30 -64.06 25.58 2.47
N ALA A 31 -63.32 26.58 2.04
CA ALA A 31 -61.98 26.43 1.52
C ALA A 31 -61.03 26.10 2.68
N PHE A 32 -60.67 24.83 2.81
CA PHE A 32 -59.51 24.45 3.59
C PHE A 32 -58.26 24.70 2.72
N ALA A 33 -57.55 25.75 3.05
CA ALA A 33 -56.18 25.95 2.56
C ALA A 33 -55.30 24.91 3.23
N PHE A 34 -54.97 23.81 2.50
CA PHE A 34 -53.85 22.95 2.86
C PHE A 34 -52.57 23.72 2.55
N PRO A 35 -51.64 23.86 3.51
CA PRO A 35 -50.32 24.34 3.16
C PRO A 35 -49.64 23.26 2.31
N PHE A 36 -49.34 23.57 1.07
CA PHE A 36 -48.38 22.80 0.28
C PHE A 36 -47.03 22.90 1.02
N THR A 37 -46.74 21.94 1.86
CA THR A 37 -45.38 21.73 2.31
C THR A 37 -44.59 21.30 1.05
N SER A 38 -43.85 22.27 0.50
CA SER A 38 -42.79 22.03 -0.45
C SER A 38 -41.88 21.00 0.19
N CYS A 39 -41.91 19.75 -0.33
CA CYS A 39 -40.88 18.77 -0.03
C CYS A 39 -39.59 19.34 -0.63
N ASN A 40 -38.81 20.04 0.19
CA ASN A 40 -37.43 20.31 -0.13
C ASN A 40 -36.80 18.92 -0.36
N GLN A 41 -36.54 18.58 -1.61
CA GLN A 41 -35.50 17.61 -1.93
C GLN A 41 -34.20 18.19 -1.34
N GLN A 42 -33.92 17.84 -0.10
CA GLN A 42 -32.56 17.87 0.39
C GLN A 42 -31.79 16.94 -0.56
N THR A 43 -31.12 17.54 -1.51
CA THR A 43 -30.01 16.90 -2.17
C THR A 43 -29.09 16.49 -1.04
N CYS A 44 -29.01 15.18 -0.76
CA CYS A 44 -27.94 14.62 0.04
C CYS A 44 -26.67 14.94 -0.73
N GLU A 45 -26.05 16.11 -0.45
CA GLU A 45 -24.64 16.29 -0.73
C GLU A 45 -23.97 15.18 0.06
N SER A 46 -23.47 14.18 -0.62
CA SER A 46 -22.64 13.14 -0.01
C SER A 46 -21.48 13.89 0.66
N GLU A 47 -21.38 13.82 1.98
CA GLU A 47 -20.24 14.36 2.69
C GLU A 47 -18.99 13.82 2.01
N ILE A 48 -18.12 14.74 1.53
CA ILE A 48 -16.86 14.34 0.87
C ILE A 48 -16.04 13.61 1.92
N SER A 49 -15.72 12.36 1.65
CA SER A 49 -14.91 11.55 2.54
C SER A 49 -13.51 12.17 2.66
N HIS A 50 -13.04 12.39 3.88
CA HIS A 50 -11.66 12.79 4.13
C HIS A 50 -10.66 11.63 3.97
N PHE A 51 -11.16 10.39 3.87
CA PHE A 51 -10.33 9.21 3.65
C PHE A 51 -9.96 9.06 2.18
N ILE A 52 -8.76 8.51 1.96
CA ILE A 52 -8.36 8.05 0.62
C ILE A 52 -9.15 6.78 0.32
N THR A 53 -9.78 6.74 -0.85
CA THR A 53 -10.62 5.61 -1.29
C THR A 53 -10.19 5.14 -2.67
N ALA A 54 -10.75 4.03 -3.14
CA ALA A 54 -10.53 3.53 -4.49
C ALA A 54 -11.83 3.22 -5.20
N ASP A 55 -11.86 3.46 -6.52
CA ASP A 55 -12.85 2.90 -7.43
C ASP A 55 -12.20 1.81 -8.32
N SER A 56 -12.82 1.42 -9.41
CA SER A 56 -12.29 0.40 -10.33
C SER A 56 -11.05 0.84 -11.12
N VAL A 57 -10.73 2.13 -11.13
CA VAL A 57 -9.63 2.72 -11.91
C VAL A 57 -8.73 3.58 -11.05
N ASN A 58 -9.30 4.38 -10.17
CA ASN A 58 -8.61 5.48 -9.50
C ASN A 58 -8.46 5.24 -8.00
N ILE A 59 -7.36 5.71 -7.45
CA ILE A 59 -7.31 6.13 -6.05
C ILE A 59 -7.88 7.53 -5.99
N LEU A 60 -8.73 7.79 -4.99
CA LEU A 60 -9.48 9.05 -4.85
C LEU A 60 -9.08 9.75 -3.56
N ARG A 61 -8.78 11.05 -3.66
CA ARG A 61 -8.62 11.95 -2.52
C ARG A 61 -9.69 13.02 -2.62
N GLU A 62 -10.51 13.15 -1.59
CA GLU A 62 -11.66 14.08 -1.59
C GLU A 62 -12.58 13.87 -2.82
N GLY A 63 -12.78 12.60 -3.20
CA GLY A 63 -13.62 12.20 -4.32
C GLY A 63 -13.04 12.47 -5.71
N LYS A 64 -11.78 12.94 -5.82
CA LYS A 64 -11.10 13.23 -7.09
C LYS A 64 -9.97 12.24 -7.35
N PRO A 65 -9.69 11.87 -8.62
CA PRO A 65 -8.53 11.06 -8.97
C PRO A 65 -7.24 11.64 -8.40
N TYR A 66 -6.50 10.82 -7.66
CA TYR A 66 -5.26 11.20 -6.98
C TYR A 66 -4.08 10.43 -7.55
N TYR A 67 -3.17 11.16 -8.20
CA TYR A 67 -1.93 10.62 -8.74
C TYR A 67 -0.74 11.19 -7.97
N PHE A 68 0.23 10.35 -7.59
CA PHE A 68 1.30 10.77 -6.70
C PHE A 68 2.65 10.12 -6.98
N VAL A 69 3.70 10.82 -6.55
CA VAL A 69 5.01 10.26 -6.25
C VAL A 69 5.19 10.32 -4.75
N GLY A 70 5.44 9.19 -4.13
CA GLY A 70 5.74 9.03 -2.72
C GLY A 70 7.11 8.37 -2.51
N THR A 71 7.40 8.02 -1.27
CA THR A 71 8.66 7.37 -0.90
C THR A 71 8.49 6.36 0.23
N ASN A 72 9.39 5.39 0.29
CA ASN A 72 9.58 4.56 1.47
C ASN A 72 10.38 5.34 2.51
N LEU A 73 9.86 5.35 3.74
CA LEU A 73 10.52 5.84 4.96
C LEU A 73 10.21 4.85 6.09
N TRP A 74 10.56 3.57 5.86
CA TRP A 74 10.18 2.45 6.73
C TRP A 74 10.52 2.71 8.19
N TYR A 75 11.57 3.45 8.46
CA TYR A 75 12.09 3.73 9.80
C TYR A 75 11.47 4.98 10.47
N ALA A 76 10.45 5.61 9.88
CA ALA A 76 9.82 6.80 10.46
C ALA A 76 9.36 6.62 11.91
N PRO A 77 8.73 5.50 12.32
CA PRO A 77 8.36 5.28 13.72
C PRO A 77 9.55 5.21 14.68
N LEU A 78 10.71 4.74 14.22
CA LEU A 78 11.94 4.71 15.00
C LEU A 78 12.45 6.13 15.27
N LEU A 79 12.36 7.03 14.29
CA LEU A 79 12.67 8.46 14.50
C LEU A 79 11.63 9.14 15.37
N GLY A 80 10.35 8.78 15.25
CA GLY A 80 9.22 9.32 16.02
C GLY A 80 9.20 8.88 17.49
N ALA A 81 9.91 7.82 17.84
CA ALA A 81 9.98 7.33 19.21
C ALA A 81 10.53 8.39 20.16
N GLU A 82 10.21 8.29 21.47
CA GLU A 82 10.63 9.28 22.45
C GLU A 82 12.18 9.38 22.57
N ASN A 83 12.85 8.25 22.44
CA ASN A 83 14.30 8.14 22.38
C ASN A 83 14.87 8.16 20.96
N GLY A 84 14.03 8.45 19.95
CA GLY A 84 14.42 8.62 18.56
C GLY A 84 14.89 10.05 18.24
N ASN A 85 14.96 10.36 16.93
CA ASN A 85 15.34 11.69 16.46
C ASN A 85 14.13 12.43 15.86
N ARG A 86 13.21 12.90 16.69
CA ARG A 86 12.00 13.63 16.29
C ARG A 86 12.30 14.89 15.48
N VAL A 87 13.40 15.58 15.81
CA VAL A 87 13.82 16.79 15.06
C VAL A 87 14.16 16.41 13.62
N ARG A 88 14.92 15.33 13.41
CA ARG A 88 15.20 14.83 12.08
C ARG A 88 13.91 14.41 11.35
N LEU A 89 13.00 13.68 12.02
CA LEU A 89 11.74 13.29 11.42
C LEU A 89 10.97 14.49 10.85
N GLN A 90 10.80 15.54 11.69
CA GLN A 90 10.11 16.77 11.27
C GLN A 90 10.79 17.41 10.04
N GLN A 91 12.12 17.54 10.08
CA GLN A 91 12.91 18.12 8.97
C GLN A 91 12.80 17.29 7.69
N GLU A 92 12.81 15.95 7.79
CA GLU A 92 12.64 15.09 6.61
C GLU A 92 11.22 15.22 6.03
N LEU A 93 10.19 15.26 6.87
CA LEU A 93 8.83 15.46 6.41
C LEU A 93 8.64 16.84 5.75
N ASP A 94 9.23 17.90 6.29
CA ASP A 94 9.21 19.23 5.67
C ASP A 94 9.87 19.22 4.28
N ARG A 95 11.05 18.61 4.16
CA ARG A 95 11.76 18.46 2.86
C ARG A 95 10.97 17.66 1.85
N LEU A 96 10.37 16.54 2.28
CA LEU A 96 9.53 15.70 1.42
C LEU A 96 8.32 16.49 0.93
N LYS A 97 7.65 17.23 1.83
CA LYS A 97 6.52 18.10 1.47
C LYS A 97 6.91 19.19 0.48
N GLU A 98 8.08 19.84 0.66
CA GLU A 98 8.64 20.83 -0.28
C GLU A 98 8.97 20.23 -1.66
N MET A 99 9.19 18.93 -1.74
CA MET A 99 9.38 18.21 -3.00
C MET A 99 8.05 17.76 -3.62
N GLY A 100 6.90 18.02 -2.98
CA GLY A 100 5.59 17.59 -3.44
C GLY A 100 5.29 16.12 -3.14
N ILE A 101 6.04 15.51 -2.22
CA ILE A 101 5.80 14.13 -1.75
C ILE A 101 4.82 14.19 -0.58
N GLU A 102 3.69 13.53 -0.72
CA GLU A 102 2.61 13.54 0.27
C GLU A 102 2.24 12.14 0.77
N ASN A 103 2.78 11.08 0.17
CA ASN A 103 2.54 9.70 0.59
C ASN A 103 3.85 9.02 1.00
N LEU A 104 3.83 8.43 2.18
CA LEU A 104 4.93 7.61 2.68
C LEU A 104 4.49 6.15 2.79
N ARG A 105 5.45 5.23 2.64
CA ARG A 105 5.26 3.81 2.99
C ARG A 105 6.16 3.48 4.18
N ILE A 106 5.56 3.07 5.30
CA ILE A 106 6.25 2.90 6.59
C ILE A 106 6.00 1.51 7.17
N LEU A 107 6.99 0.98 7.89
CA LEU A 107 6.85 -0.25 8.67
C LEU A 107 6.26 0.10 10.03
N VAL A 108 5.27 -0.67 10.47
CA VAL A 108 4.70 -0.52 11.81
C VAL A 108 5.77 -0.67 12.90
N GLY A 109 6.71 -1.56 12.69
CA GLY A 109 7.87 -1.86 13.53
C GLY A 109 8.42 -3.26 13.23
N ALA A 110 9.63 -3.54 13.69
CA ALA A 110 10.27 -4.83 13.51
C ALA A 110 9.91 -5.81 14.61
N ASP A 111 9.81 -7.09 14.26
CA ASP A 111 9.70 -8.20 15.19
C ASP A 111 11.11 -8.72 15.56
N ALA A 112 11.26 -9.30 16.76
CA ALA A 112 12.50 -9.91 17.20
C ALA A 112 12.84 -11.16 16.39
N GLY A 113 14.11 -11.59 16.42
CA GLY A 113 14.52 -12.90 15.90
C GLY A 113 14.98 -12.92 14.46
N SER A 114 15.34 -11.79 13.88
CA SER A 114 16.15 -11.79 12.67
C SER A 114 17.47 -12.50 12.94
N CYS A 115 17.93 -13.34 11.99
CA CYS A 115 19.24 -13.98 12.03
C CYS A 115 20.40 -13.02 11.75
N HIS A 116 20.10 -11.81 11.29
CA HIS A 116 21.11 -10.81 10.96
C HIS A 116 21.70 -10.18 12.23
N ALA A 117 23.02 -10.13 12.30
CA ALA A 117 23.73 -9.43 13.39
C ALA A 117 23.30 -7.94 13.47
N ASN A 118 23.04 -7.33 12.32
CA ASN A 118 22.56 -5.94 12.19
C ASN A 118 21.07 -5.94 11.81
N SER A 119 20.23 -6.47 12.68
CA SER A 119 18.77 -6.40 12.51
C SER A 119 18.22 -5.04 12.94
N VAL A 120 17.01 -4.71 12.46
CA VAL A 120 16.31 -3.51 12.90
C VAL A 120 16.05 -3.55 14.40
N GLN A 121 16.54 -2.60 15.12
CA GLN A 121 16.36 -2.46 16.56
C GLN A 121 16.09 -0.99 16.93
N PRO A 122 15.31 -0.71 18.01
CA PRO A 122 14.64 -1.67 18.89
C PRO A 122 13.47 -2.38 18.21
N TYR A 123 13.10 -3.57 18.69
CA TYR A 123 11.96 -4.31 18.20
C TYR A 123 10.64 -3.71 18.70
N LEU A 124 9.63 -3.67 17.85
CA LEU A 124 8.25 -3.40 18.25
C LEU A 124 7.68 -4.60 19.02
N GLN A 125 7.91 -5.81 18.51
CA GLN A 125 7.42 -7.04 19.12
C GLN A 125 8.59 -7.92 19.53
N SER A 126 8.81 -8.05 20.84
CA SER A 126 9.89 -8.88 21.40
C SER A 126 9.48 -10.35 21.56
N GLN A 127 8.21 -10.60 21.84
CA GLN A 127 7.51 -11.87 21.92
C GLN A 127 6.10 -11.65 21.39
N PRO A 128 5.38 -12.69 20.96
CA PRO A 128 4.02 -12.54 20.43
C PRO A 128 3.09 -11.77 21.39
N GLY A 129 2.60 -10.63 20.93
CA GLY A 129 1.71 -9.76 21.70
C GLY A 129 2.39 -8.89 22.75
N VAL A 130 3.73 -8.97 22.93
CA VAL A 130 4.49 -8.08 23.82
C VAL A 130 5.05 -6.93 23.01
N LEU A 131 4.31 -5.83 22.95
CA LEU A 131 4.62 -4.66 22.15
C LEU A 131 5.42 -3.62 22.94
N ASN A 132 6.31 -2.92 22.26
CA ASN A 132 7.13 -1.84 22.80
C ASN A 132 6.35 -0.52 22.70
N ASP A 133 5.82 -0.03 23.83
CA ASP A 133 5.04 1.20 23.90
C ASP A 133 5.80 2.42 23.36
N THR A 134 7.12 2.49 23.56
CA THR A 134 7.94 3.60 23.04
C THR A 134 7.89 3.68 21.52
N LEU A 135 7.90 2.53 20.84
CA LEU A 135 7.78 2.49 19.37
C LEU A 135 6.35 2.70 18.89
N LEU A 136 5.36 2.23 19.64
CA LEU A 136 3.96 2.56 19.36
C LEU A 136 3.69 4.07 19.47
N VAL A 137 4.23 4.73 20.49
CA VAL A 137 4.21 6.19 20.59
C VAL A 137 4.99 6.85 19.46
N GLY A 138 6.06 6.22 18.99
CA GLY A 138 6.80 6.67 17.79
C GLY A 138 5.96 6.65 16.52
N LEU A 139 5.14 5.63 16.33
CA LEU A 139 4.17 5.55 15.23
C LEU A 139 3.07 6.61 15.39
N ASP A 140 2.51 6.76 16.61
CA ASP A 140 1.53 7.80 16.94
C ASP A 140 2.07 9.20 16.61
N TYR A 141 3.32 9.48 16.99
CA TYR A 141 3.97 10.73 16.71
C TYR A 141 4.19 10.96 15.21
N THR A 142 4.61 9.91 14.49
CA THR A 142 4.79 9.97 13.03
C THR A 142 3.49 10.34 12.33
N LEU A 143 2.38 9.69 12.67
CA LEU A 143 1.06 10.02 12.11
C LEU A 143 0.64 11.45 12.47
N THR A 144 0.87 11.88 13.72
CA THR A 144 0.58 13.26 14.14
C THR A 144 1.36 14.30 13.31
N GLU A 145 2.63 14.04 13.01
CA GLU A 145 3.47 14.94 12.21
C GLU A 145 3.10 14.93 10.72
N LEU A 146 2.66 13.78 10.19
CA LEU A 146 2.12 13.68 8.83
C LEU A 146 0.81 14.48 8.68
N ALA A 147 -0.11 14.33 9.64
CA ALA A 147 -1.38 15.07 9.66
C ALA A 147 -1.18 16.59 9.58
N LYS A 148 -0.24 17.14 10.37
CA LYS A 148 0.11 18.57 10.37
C LYS A 148 0.55 19.08 9.00
N ARG A 149 1.05 18.20 8.13
CA ARG A 149 1.57 18.52 6.79
C ARG A 149 0.63 18.12 5.67
N ASN A 150 -0.57 17.62 6.00
CA ASN A 150 -1.50 17.02 5.04
C ASN A 150 -0.81 15.95 4.18
N MET A 151 -0.04 15.07 4.83
CA MET A 151 0.63 13.91 4.26
C MET A 151 -0.04 12.64 4.76
N THR A 152 0.10 11.55 4.02
CA THR A 152 -0.49 10.25 4.36
C THR A 152 0.55 9.14 4.42
N ALA A 153 0.20 8.02 5.04
CA ALA A 153 1.06 6.86 5.12
C ALA A 153 0.34 5.55 4.78
N VAL A 154 0.97 4.73 3.94
CA VAL A 154 0.70 3.28 3.85
C VAL A 154 1.49 2.61 4.98
N ILE A 155 0.80 1.82 5.81
CA ILE A 155 1.41 1.14 6.96
C ILE A 155 1.41 -0.37 6.70
N TYR A 156 2.60 -0.98 6.52
CA TYR A 156 2.69 -2.42 6.41
C TYR A 156 2.95 -3.08 7.76
N LEU A 157 2.19 -4.18 8.00
CA LEU A 157 2.01 -4.76 9.33
C LEU A 157 3.08 -5.80 9.69
N THR A 158 3.74 -6.39 8.69
CA THR A 158 4.80 -7.37 8.87
C THR A 158 5.67 -7.46 7.60
N ASN A 159 6.59 -8.42 7.56
CA ASN A 159 7.50 -8.64 6.44
C ASN A 159 7.57 -10.12 6.08
N SER A 160 7.68 -10.44 4.80
CA SER A 160 7.99 -11.82 4.42
C SER A 160 9.49 -12.13 4.54
N TRP A 161 10.32 -11.09 4.59
CA TRP A 161 11.77 -11.20 4.74
C TRP A 161 12.20 -11.03 6.21
N ASP A 162 13.31 -11.64 6.55
CA ASP A 162 13.81 -11.75 7.94
C ASP A 162 14.50 -10.49 8.49
N TRP A 163 14.79 -9.48 7.65
CA TRP A 163 15.52 -8.28 8.09
C TRP A 163 14.78 -7.45 9.16
N SER A 164 13.47 -7.60 9.26
CA SER A 164 12.65 -7.03 10.33
C SER A 164 11.87 -8.09 11.12
N GLY A 165 12.34 -9.34 11.16
CA GLY A 165 11.73 -10.47 11.84
C GLY A 165 10.67 -11.18 11.00
N GLY A 166 9.49 -10.59 10.88
CA GLY A 166 8.42 -11.01 9.97
C GLY A 166 8.04 -12.48 10.07
N TYR A 167 7.91 -13.18 8.92
CA TYR A 167 7.56 -14.60 8.90
C TYR A 167 8.49 -15.45 9.76
N GLY A 168 9.79 -15.10 9.79
CA GLY A 168 10.78 -15.78 10.61
C GLY A 168 10.48 -15.72 12.11
N PHE A 169 10.01 -14.56 12.58
CA PHE A 169 9.61 -14.39 13.97
C PHE A 169 8.46 -15.33 14.34
N TYR A 170 7.35 -15.30 13.59
CA TYR A 170 6.17 -16.11 13.91
C TYR A 170 6.47 -17.59 13.85
N LEU A 171 7.25 -18.05 12.86
CA LEU A 171 7.66 -19.44 12.74
C LEU A 171 8.55 -19.90 13.90
N ARG A 172 9.52 -19.06 14.30
CA ARG A 172 10.38 -19.36 15.45
C ARG A 172 9.56 -19.54 16.74
N GLU A 173 8.62 -18.64 16.97
CA GLU A 173 7.76 -18.69 18.17
C GLU A 173 6.83 -19.93 18.17
N CYS A 174 6.58 -20.51 17.00
CA CYS A 174 5.84 -21.78 16.84
C CYS A 174 6.77 -23.03 16.79
N GLY A 175 8.04 -22.89 17.15
CA GLY A 175 8.96 -24.01 17.30
C GLY A 175 9.64 -24.51 16.02
N PHE A 176 9.62 -23.74 14.93
CA PHE A 176 10.33 -24.11 13.68
C PHE A 176 11.85 -23.85 13.74
N GLY A 177 12.35 -23.30 14.88
CA GLY A 177 13.75 -22.93 15.03
C GLY A 177 14.05 -21.53 14.45
N ASP A 178 15.33 -21.15 14.50
CA ASP A 178 15.78 -19.84 14.02
C ASP A 178 15.67 -19.72 12.50
N SER A 179 15.34 -18.53 12.02
CA SER A 179 15.24 -18.23 10.60
C SER A 179 16.62 -18.33 9.93
N PRO A 180 16.75 -19.04 8.81
CA PRO A 180 17.93 -18.92 7.95
C PRO A 180 18.08 -17.49 7.41
N ASN A 181 19.30 -17.15 6.98
CA ASN A 181 19.57 -15.87 6.32
C ASN A 181 18.97 -15.85 4.92
N ALA A 182 18.11 -14.87 4.63
CA ALA A 182 17.50 -14.69 3.31
C ALA A 182 18.50 -14.22 2.23
N ASN A 183 19.72 -13.83 2.59
CA ASN A 183 20.72 -13.31 1.67
C ASN A 183 21.78 -14.35 1.28
N GLY A 184 22.31 -14.23 0.06
CA GLY A 184 23.42 -15.03 -0.42
C GLY A 184 23.12 -16.53 -0.44
N GLU A 185 24.03 -17.34 0.10
CA GLU A 185 23.93 -18.81 0.10
C GLU A 185 22.74 -19.35 0.91
N GLY A 186 22.28 -18.61 1.90
CA GLY A 186 21.14 -18.99 2.75
C GLY A 186 19.76 -18.81 2.11
N TYR A 187 19.66 -18.15 0.96
CA TYR A 187 18.39 -17.82 0.32
C TYR A 187 17.47 -19.02 0.11
N ASN A 188 18.00 -20.11 -0.45
CA ASN A 188 17.19 -21.32 -0.70
C ASN A 188 16.66 -21.98 0.57
N ASP A 189 17.43 -21.93 1.66
CA ASP A 189 17.01 -22.49 2.95
C ASP A 189 15.97 -21.57 3.62
N TYR A 190 16.14 -20.25 3.47
CA TYR A 190 15.11 -19.28 3.88
C TYR A 190 13.78 -19.51 3.15
N VAL A 191 13.80 -19.66 1.84
CA VAL A 191 12.59 -19.94 1.04
C VAL A 191 11.85 -21.17 1.53
N LYS A 192 12.58 -22.29 1.80
CA LYS A 192 11.97 -23.51 2.37
C LYS A 192 11.41 -23.29 3.77
N TYR A 193 12.10 -22.53 4.59
CA TYR A 193 11.69 -22.20 5.95
C TYR A 193 10.45 -21.29 5.94
N ALA A 194 10.48 -20.17 5.21
CA ALA A 194 9.40 -19.21 5.11
C ALA A 194 8.12 -19.78 4.48
N ALA A 195 8.26 -20.79 3.59
CA ALA A 195 7.12 -21.53 3.02
C ALA A 195 6.22 -22.19 4.08
N ASN A 196 6.71 -22.41 5.30
CA ASN A 196 5.91 -22.98 6.38
C ASN A 196 4.95 -21.95 7.00
N PHE A 197 5.14 -20.64 6.80
CA PHE A 197 4.31 -19.63 7.43
C PHE A 197 2.83 -19.79 7.07
N VAL A 198 2.50 -19.87 5.80
CA VAL A 198 1.10 -20.05 5.36
C VAL A 198 0.54 -21.46 5.63
N ARG A 199 1.38 -22.41 6.05
CA ARG A 199 0.99 -23.76 6.45
C ARG A 199 0.75 -23.88 7.95
N SER A 200 1.31 -22.98 8.76
CA SER A 200 1.18 -23.00 10.22
C SER A 200 0.02 -22.12 10.66
N GLN A 201 -1.10 -22.76 11.00
CA GLN A 201 -2.26 -22.04 11.55
C GLN A 201 -1.89 -21.26 12.81
N GLU A 202 -0.98 -21.79 13.64
CA GLU A 202 -0.53 -21.13 14.87
C GLU A 202 0.25 -19.84 14.54
N ALA A 203 1.19 -19.88 13.58
CA ALA A 203 1.94 -18.70 13.14
C ALA A 203 1.01 -17.62 12.54
N LEU A 204 0.01 -18.05 11.74
CA LEU A 204 -0.99 -17.15 11.19
C LEU A 204 -1.84 -16.47 12.29
N GLU A 205 -2.28 -17.21 13.32
CA GLU A 205 -3.07 -16.62 14.41
C GLU A 205 -2.25 -15.63 15.25
N LEU A 206 -0.96 -15.88 15.46
CA LEU A 206 -0.07 -14.90 16.09
C LEU A 206 0.00 -13.59 15.28
N PHE A 207 0.16 -13.69 13.97
CA PHE A 207 0.17 -12.53 13.08
C PHE A 207 -1.20 -11.83 13.04
N TYR A 208 -2.30 -12.56 12.91
CA TYR A 208 -3.63 -11.97 12.89
C TYR A 208 -3.89 -11.15 14.15
N LYS A 209 -3.54 -11.69 15.32
CA LYS A 209 -3.68 -10.97 16.59
C LYS A 209 -2.84 -9.69 16.62
N HIS A 210 -1.61 -9.74 16.08
CA HIS A 210 -0.76 -8.56 15.96
C HIS A 210 -1.43 -7.51 15.06
N ALA A 211 -1.86 -7.90 13.86
CA ALA A 211 -2.53 -7.01 12.91
C ALA A 211 -3.79 -6.36 13.51
N GLU A 212 -4.66 -7.16 14.14
CA GLU A 212 -5.86 -6.67 14.80
C GLU A 212 -5.53 -5.68 15.94
N THR A 213 -4.48 -5.94 16.71
CA THR A 213 -4.03 -5.05 17.80
C THR A 213 -3.59 -3.70 17.26
N ILE A 214 -2.81 -3.69 16.17
CA ILE A 214 -2.33 -2.43 15.56
C ILE A 214 -3.48 -1.65 14.93
N VAL A 215 -4.33 -2.29 14.13
CA VAL A 215 -5.46 -1.62 13.46
C VAL A 215 -6.47 -1.05 14.46
N SER A 216 -6.63 -1.69 15.62
CA SER A 216 -7.53 -1.23 16.70
C SER A 216 -6.94 -0.13 17.59
N ARG A 217 -5.69 0.32 17.32
CA ARG A 217 -5.02 1.28 18.18
C ARG A 217 -5.71 2.64 18.20
N VAL A 218 -5.66 3.30 19.35
CA VAL A 218 -5.95 4.72 19.51
C VAL A 218 -4.63 5.48 19.63
N ASN A 219 -4.42 6.48 18.81
CA ASN A 219 -3.25 7.34 18.86
C ASN A 219 -3.16 8.03 20.24
N SER A 220 -2.11 7.75 20.99
CA SER A 220 -1.96 8.24 22.37
C SER A 220 -1.71 9.76 22.46
N ILE A 221 -1.38 10.41 21.34
CA ILE A 221 -1.09 11.85 21.27
C ILE A 221 -2.34 12.63 20.87
N THR A 222 -3.07 12.14 19.84
CA THR A 222 -4.25 12.85 19.30
C THR A 222 -5.57 12.37 19.91
N GLY A 223 -5.61 11.17 20.49
CA GLY A 223 -6.83 10.51 20.95
C GLY A 223 -7.71 9.96 19.83
N ILE A 224 -7.28 10.04 18.57
CA ILE A 224 -8.02 9.53 17.40
C ILE A 224 -7.71 8.03 17.24
N ALA A 225 -8.75 7.20 17.07
CA ALA A 225 -8.52 5.80 16.73
C ALA A 225 -7.92 5.71 15.32
N TYR A 226 -6.98 4.77 15.09
CA TYR A 226 -6.32 4.65 13.78
C TYR A 226 -7.32 4.44 12.65
N LYS A 227 -8.36 3.66 12.87
CA LYS A 227 -9.45 3.47 11.90
C LYS A 227 -10.22 4.75 11.53
N ASP A 228 -10.09 5.82 12.33
CA ASP A 228 -10.75 7.10 12.13
C ASP A 228 -9.74 8.22 11.76
N ASP A 229 -8.46 7.87 11.55
CA ASP A 229 -7.38 8.82 11.23
C ASP A 229 -7.13 8.90 9.72
N PRO A 230 -7.60 9.94 9.00
CA PRO A 230 -7.44 10.06 7.55
C PRO A 230 -5.98 10.22 7.10
N THR A 231 -5.03 10.32 8.04
CA THR A 231 -3.59 10.31 7.74
C THR A 231 -3.12 8.94 7.28
N ILE A 232 -3.84 7.87 7.65
CA ILE A 232 -3.57 6.53 7.15
C ILE A 232 -4.14 6.41 5.74
N PHE A 233 -3.27 6.16 4.76
CA PHE A 233 -3.65 5.95 3.36
C PHE A 233 -4.24 4.55 3.16
N ALA A 234 -3.55 3.56 3.67
CA ALA A 234 -3.95 2.16 3.59
C ALA A 234 -3.23 1.32 4.64
N TRP A 235 -3.88 0.25 5.05
CA TRP A 235 -3.25 -0.89 5.70
C TRP A 235 -2.65 -1.80 4.64
N GLN A 236 -1.43 -2.23 4.85
CA GLN A 236 -0.77 -3.18 3.98
C GLN A 236 -0.45 -4.45 4.75
N ILE A 237 -0.90 -5.59 4.24
CA ILE A 237 -0.82 -6.86 4.96
C ILE A 237 0.63 -7.19 5.33
N CYS A 238 1.54 -7.06 4.37
CA CYS A 238 2.93 -7.49 4.57
C CYS A 238 3.85 -6.78 3.56
N ASN A 239 5.11 -6.57 3.90
CA ASN A 239 6.13 -6.28 2.90
C ASN A 239 6.43 -7.54 2.10
N GLU A 240 6.23 -7.49 0.78
CA GLU A 240 6.54 -8.53 -0.20
C GLU A 240 6.03 -9.94 0.17
N PRO A 241 4.74 -10.09 0.52
CA PRO A 241 4.20 -11.40 0.86
C PRO A 241 4.34 -12.37 -0.31
N ARG A 242 4.82 -13.60 -0.01
CA ARG A 242 5.01 -14.66 -0.99
C ARG A 242 4.52 -16.01 -0.46
N PRO A 243 4.06 -16.92 -1.33
CA PRO A 243 3.78 -18.30 -0.95
C PRO A 243 5.06 -19.11 -0.70
N PHE A 244 6.23 -18.71 -1.24
CA PHE A 244 7.53 -19.39 -1.18
C PHE A 244 7.51 -20.85 -1.67
N SER A 245 6.42 -21.29 -2.25
CA SER A 245 6.25 -22.60 -2.87
C SER A 245 5.04 -22.62 -3.78
N LYS A 246 5.15 -23.28 -4.92
CA LYS A 246 4.01 -23.46 -5.83
C LYS A 246 2.85 -24.24 -5.20
N ASP A 247 3.15 -25.11 -4.24
CA ASP A 247 2.15 -25.90 -3.53
C ASP A 247 1.38 -25.09 -2.49
N ASN A 248 1.85 -23.89 -2.16
CA ASN A 248 1.24 -23.00 -1.16
C ASN A 248 0.26 -21.99 -1.73
N LYS A 249 0.04 -21.94 -3.04
CA LYS A 249 -0.74 -20.86 -3.69
C LYS A 249 -2.14 -20.69 -3.10
N GLU A 250 -2.85 -21.79 -2.84
CA GLU A 250 -4.18 -21.75 -2.24
C GLU A 250 -4.15 -21.28 -0.78
N LEU A 251 -3.18 -21.76 0.01
CA LEU A 251 -2.98 -21.33 1.39
C LEU A 251 -2.59 -19.84 1.46
N PHE A 252 -1.75 -19.40 0.54
CA PHE A 252 -1.37 -17.99 0.43
C PHE A 252 -2.58 -17.12 0.07
N ALA A 253 -3.37 -17.52 -0.91
CA ALA A 253 -4.58 -16.77 -1.26
C ALA A 253 -5.57 -16.70 -0.08
N HIS A 254 -5.71 -17.79 0.67
CA HIS A 254 -6.52 -17.81 1.89
C HIS A 254 -5.97 -16.89 2.99
N PHE A 255 -4.65 -16.90 3.22
CA PHE A 255 -3.97 -15.99 4.16
C PHE A 255 -4.24 -14.53 3.82
N ILE A 256 -4.09 -14.13 2.56
CA ILE A 256 -4.36 -12.77 2.11
C ILE A 256 -5.83 -12.40 2.33
N ALA A 257 -6.76 -13.22 1.89
CA ALA A 257 -8.21 -12.97 2.01
C ALA A 257 -8.65 -12.86 3.48
N GLU A 258 -8.19 -13.78 4.33
CA GLU A 258 -8.55 -13.78 5.76
C GLU A 258 -7.96 -12.56 6.48
N THR A 259 -6.70 -12.19 6.19
CA THR A 259 -6.08 -10.99 6.79
C THR A 259 -6.85 -9.73 6.38
N ALA A 260 -7.12 -9.56 5.08
CA ALA A 260 -7.85 -8.40 4.57
C ALA A 260 -9.25 -8.30 5.19
N LYS A 261 -9.96 -9.41 5.29
CA LYS A 261 -11.27 -9.49 5.94
C LYS A 261 -11.21 -9.08 7.42
N ARG A 262 -10.22 -9.56 8.18
CA ARG A 262 -10.05 -9.21 9.59
C ARG A 262 -9.78 -7.71 9.76
N ILE A 263 -8.92 -7.14 8.92
CA ILE A 263 -8.67 -5.69 8.91
C ILE A 263 -9.97 -4.94 8.62
N LYS A 264 -10.69 -5.28 7.55
CA LYS A 264 -11.95 -4.63 7.16
C LYS A 264 -13.09 -4.81 8.18
N THR A 265 -13.03 -5.83 9.04
CA THR A 265 -13.97 -6.00 10.14
C THR A 265 -13.78 -4.94 11.24
N ILE A 266 -12.54 -4.46 11.43
CA ILE A 266 -12.19 -3.44 12.42
C ILE A 266 -12.30 -2.05 11.82
N ASP A 267 -11.81 -1.91 10.59
CA ASP A 267 -11.63 -0.65 9.88
C ASP A 267 -12.26 -0.70 8.49
N THR A 268 -13.39 -0.06 8.33
CA THR A 268 -14.13 0.05 7.06
C THR A 268 -13.78 1.32 6.28
N ASN A 269 -12.96 2.21 6.84
CA ASN A 269 -12.65 3.50 6.25
C ASN A 269 -11.41 3.43 5.35
N HIS A 270 -10.38 2.70 5.76
CA HIS A 270 -9.12 2.67 5.04
C HIS A 270 -9.06 1.57 3.98
N MET A 271 -8.29 1.83 2.94
CA MET A 271 -7.93 0.83 1.95
C MET A 271 -7.05 -0.26 2.55
N VAL A 272 -7.10 -1.44 1.95
CA VAL A 272 -6.22 -2.58 2.26
C VAL A 272 -5.51 -3.03 0.99
N SER A 273 -4.21 -3.29 1.07
CA SER A 273 -3.42 -3.84 -0.02
C SER A 273 -2.49 -4.96 0.47
N LEU A 274 -1.94 -5.72 -0.48
CA LEU A 274 -1.04 -6.83 -0.17
C LEU A 274 0.35 -6.35 0.27
N GLY A 275 0.95 -5.40 -0.48
CA GLY A 275 2.37 -5.08 -0.43
C GLY A 275 3.23 -6.02 -1.28
N SER A 276 2.63 -6.64 -2.27
CA SER A 276 3.28 -7.64 -3.14
C SER A 276 4.11 -6.98 -4.24
N GLU A 277 5.14 -7.70 -4.68
CA GLU A 277 5.94 -7.35 -5.86
C GLU A 277 5.15 -7.49 -7.18
N GLY A 278 3.89 -7.90 -7.12
CA GLY A 278 3.08 -8.21 -8.28
C GLY A 278 3.31 -9.66 -8.77
N LEU A 279 3.61 -9.83 -10.06
CA LEU A 279 3.77 -11.16 -10.65
C LEU A 279 4.84 -12.01 -9.94
N TYR A 280 5.99 -11.42 -9.60
CA TYR A 280 7.07 -12.14 -8.91
C TYR A 280 6.69 -12.55 -7.49
N GLY A 281 5.94 -11.72 -6.78
CA GLY A 281 5.39 -12.06 -5.46
C GLY A 281 4.36 -13.21 -5.51
N CYS A 282 3.85 -13.53 -6.67
CA CYS A 282 2.90 -14.62 -6.92
C CYS A 282 3.55 -15.83 -7.62
N GLU A 283 4.83 -16.12 -7.41
CA GLU A 283 5.56 -17.25 -8.04
C GLU A 283 5.48 -17.23 -9.58
N SER A 284 5.42 -16.06 -10.18
CA SER A 284 5.20 -15.86 -11.62
C SER A 284 3.91 -16.51 -12.15
N ASP A 285 2.90 -16.64 -11.30
CA ASP A 285 1.58 -17.18 -11.65
C ASP A 285 0.55 -16.07 -11.78
N GLU A 286 0.10 -15.85 -13.02
CA GLU A 286 -0.91 -14.84 -13.36
C GLU A 286 -2.26 -15.10 -12.69
N GLU A 287 -2.69 -16.39 -12.59
CA GLU A 287 -3.96 -16.74 -11.98
C GLU A 287 -3.95 -16.47 -10.46
N LEU A 288 -2.83 -16.74 -9.79
CA LEU A 288 -2.67 -16.38 -8.38
C LEU A 288 -2.68 -14.87 -8.20
N LEU A 289 -1.97 -14.12 -9.04
CA LEU A 289 -1.95 -12.66 -9.01
C LEU A 289 -3.36 -12.07 -9.13
N VAL A 290 -4.14 -12.57 -10.10
CA VAL A 290 -5.53 -12.14 -10.26
C VAL A 290 -6.37 -12.53 -9.05
N LYS A 291 -6.25 -13.77 -8.58
CA LYS A 291 -7.04 -14.31 -7.45
C LYS A 291 -6.88 -13.47 -6.18
N VAL A 292 -5.65 -13.15 -5.79
CA VAL A 292 -5.40 -12.41 -4.55
C VAL A 292 -5.82 -10.94 -4.65
N HIS A 293 -5.74 -10.34 -5.83
CA HIS A 293 -6.11 -8.93 -6.00
C HIS A 293 -7.58 -8.71 -6.36
N THR A 294 -8.32 -9.76 -6.75
CA THR A 294 -9.78 -9.66 -6.94
C THR A 294 -10.58 -9.89 -5.65
N ASP A 295 -9.93 -10.25 -4.53
CA ASP A 295 -10.61 -10.34 -3.24
C ASP A 295 -11.31 -9.01 -2.92
N PRO A 296 -12.59 -9.03 -2.48
CA PRO A 296 -13.38 -7.82 -2.26
C PRO A 296 -12.83 -6.90 -1.15
N ASN A 297 -12.00 -7.42 -0.25
CA ASN A 297 -11.39 -6.65 0.83
C ASN A 297 -10.02 -6.06 0.47
N ILE A 298 -9.51 -6.31 -0.73
CA ILE A 298 -8.30 -5.69 -1.28
C ILE A 298 -8.72 -4.56 -2.19
N ASP A 299 -8.18 -3.36 -2.01
CA ASP A 299 -8.64 -2.15 -2.70
C ASP A 299 -7.77 -1.77 -3.91
N TYR A 300 -6.47 -2.10 -3.91
CA TYR A 300 -5.60 -1.79 -5.03
C TYR A 300 -4.49 -2.83 -5.22
N LEU A 301 -3.96 -2.90 -6.46
CA LEU A 301 -2.87 -3.78 -6.84
C LEU A 301 -1.52 -3.10 -6.58
N THR A 302 -0.60 -3.84 -5.99
CA THR A 302 0.77 -3.38 -5.72
C THR A 302 1.77 -4.11 -6.61
N LEU A 303 2.85 -3.43 -6.97
CA LEU A 303 4.01 -4.02 -7.62
C LEU A 303 5.30 -3.33 -7.17
N HIS A 304 6.40 -4.09 -7.13
CA HIS A 304 7.75 -3.61 -6.88
C HIS A 304 8.62 -3.86 -8.11
N ILE A 305 9.72 -3.12 -8.26
CA ILE A 305 10.60 -3.20 -9.42
C ILE A 305 12.05 -3.13 -8.97
N TRP A 306 12.74 -4.27 -9.02
CA TRP A 306 14.09 -4.44 -8.53
C TRP A 306 15.03 -4.96 -9.63
N PRO A 307 15.49 -4.10 -10.58
CA PRO A 307 16.21 -4.55 -11.76
C PRO A 307 17.50 -5.31 -11.47
N VAL A 308 18.27 -4.90 -10.46
CA VAL A 308 19.52 -5.57 -10.08
C VAL A 308 19.24 -6.91 -9.40
N ASN A 309 18.26 -6.94 -8.50
CA ASN A 309 17.89 -8.16 -7.76
C ASN A 309 17.31 -9.24 -8.69
N TRP A 310 16.62 -8.81 -9.74
CA TRP A 310 15.97 -9.71 -10.71
C TRP A 310 16.84 -10.03 -11.93
N GLY A 311 18.12 -9.60 -11.93
CA GLY A 311 19.05 -9.87 -13.01
C GLY A 311 18.74 -9.14 -14.33
N TRP A 312 17.96 -8.04 -14.29
CA TRP A 312 17.76 -7.17 -15.44
C TRP A 312 18.94 -6.22 -15.65
N ALA A 313 19.70 -6.01 -14.59
CA ALA A 313 21.03 -5.40 -14.60
C ALA A 313 21.99 -6.26 -13.77
N SER A 314 23.27 -6.31 -14.16
CA SER A 314 24.28 -7.05 -13.42
C SER A 314 24.60 -6.37 -12.09
N ARG A 315 24.98 -7.15 -11.08
CA ARG A 315 25.44 -6.60 -9.80
C ARG A 315 26.84 -6.01 -9.88
N GLU A 316 27.67 -6.54 -10.77
CA GLU A 316 29.06 -6.11 -10.92
C GLU A 316 29.15 -4.74 -11.62
N ASN A 317 28.31 -4.51 -12.64
CA ASN A 317 28.28 -3.26 -13.37
C ASN A 317 26.84 -2.94 -13.84
N PRO A 318 25.96 -2.46 -12.93
CA PRO A 318 24.57 -2.20 -13.28
C PRO A 318 24.41 -1.09 -14.32
N ASP A 319 25.35 -0.15 -14.40
CA ASP A 319 25.26 1.01 -15.30
C ASP A 319 25.28 0.60 -16.78
N GLU A 320 26.05 -0.42 -17.15
CA GLU A 320 26.10 -0.95 -18.51
C GLU A 320 24.75 -1.54 -18.97
N ASN A 321 23.88 -1.90 -18.02
CA ASN A 321 22.60 -2.52 -18.31
C ASN A 321 21.41 -1.60 -18.08
N ILE A 322 21.60 -0.30 -17.84
CA ILE A 322 20.50 0.61 -17.48
C ILE A 322 19.40 0.69 -18.56
N GLU A 323 19.76 0.63 -19.84
CA GLU A 323 18.78 0.62 -20.92
C GLU A 323 17.91 -0.65 -20.85
N ASN A 324 18.52 -1.81 -20.62
CA ASN A 324 17.79 -3.08 -20.43
C ASN A 324 16.92 -3.03 -19.17
N ALA A 325 17.43 -2.49 -18.08
CA ALA A 325 16.68 -2.31 -16.84
C ALA A 325 15.41 -1.45 -17.06
N CYS A 326 15.55 -0.31 -17.73
CA CYS A 326 14.42 0.57 -18.08
C CYS A 326 13.42 -0.13 -19.02
N LYS A 327 13.93 -0.85 -20.04
CA LYS A 327 13.08 -1.62 -20.95
C LYS A 327 12.25 -2.69 -20.21
N ARG A 328 12.91 -3.53 -19.39
CA ARG A 328 12.27 -4.58 -18.60
C ARG A 328 11.28 -4.01 -17.57
N THR A 329 11.59 -2.85 -16.99
CA THR A 329 10.68 -2.10 -16.12
C THR A 329 9.40 -1.74 -16.85
N ASN A 330 9.48 -1.17 -18.05
CA ASN A 330 8.31 -0.84 -18.84
C ASN A 330 7.50 -2.09 -19.24
N GLU A 331 8.17 -3.16 -19.68
CA GLU A 331 7.51 -4.44 -20.00
C GLU A 331 6.76 -5.03 -18.80
N TYR A 332 7.31 -4.91 -17.59
CA TYR A 332 6.69 -5.37 -16.36
C TYR A 332 5.46 -4.54 -15.99
N ILE A 333 5.55 -3.22 -16.12
CA ILE A 333 4.39 -2.32 -15.95
C ILE A 333 3.32 -2.63 -16.99
N ASP A 334 3.68 -2.82 -18.26
CA ASP A 334 2.74 -3.17 -19.35
C ASP A 334 2.04 -4.50 -19.09
N PHE A 335 2.76 -5.48 -18.52
CA PHE A 335 2.14 -6.73 -18.09
C PHE A 335 1.03 -6.46 -17.06
N HIS A 336 1.28 -5.64 -16.04
CA HIS A 336 0.28 -5.32 -15.02
C HIS A 336 -0.89 -4.50 -15.56
N TYR A 337 -0.68 -3.64 -16.57
CA TYR A 337 -1.78 -3.00 -17.29
C TYR A 337 -2.68 -4.01 -18.00
N ARG A 338 -2.13 -5.08 -18.59
CA ARG A 338 -2.95 -6.16 -19.18
C ARG A 338 -3.74 -6.92 -18.12
N ILE A 339 -3.11 -7.21 -16.98
CA ILE A 339 -3.75 -7.88 -15.83
C ILE A 339 -4.86 -7.02 -15.22
N TRP A 340 -4.69 -5.70 -15.21
CA TRP A 340 -5.70 -4.78 -14.70
C TRP A 340 -7.08 -5.00 -15.36
N ASN A 341 -7.13 -5.38 -16.63
CA ASN A 341 -8.41 -5.70 -17.30
C ASN A 341 -9.19 -6.82 -16.63
N ARG A 342 -8.53 -7.68 -15.88
CA ARG A 342 -9.15 -8.79 -15.13
C ARG A 342 -9.43 -8.40 -13.66
N ILE A 343 -8.61 -7.55 -13.07
CA ILE A 343 -8.69 -7.16 -11.64
C ILE A 343 -9.62 -5.95 -11.44
N LYS A 344 -9.52 -4.93 -12.31
CA LYS A 344 -10.32 -3.69 -12.22
C LYS A 344 -10.19 -2.98 -10.86
N LYS A 345 -8.93 -2.76 -10.44
CA LYS A 345 -8.56 -1.96 -9.25
C LYS A 345 -7.35 -1.09 -9.59
N PRO A 346 -7.20 0.10 -8.99
CA PRO A 346 -6.03 0.93 -9.25
C PRO A 346 -4.73 0.22 -8.89
N MET A 347 -3.62 0.72 -9.41
CA MET A 347 -2.28 0.13 -9.23
C MET A 347 -1.33 1.15 -8.63
N VAL A 348 -0.39 0.67 -7.79
CA VAL A 348 0.70 1.49 -7.23
C VAL A 348 2.02 0.71 -7.34
N ILE A 349 3.07 1.35 -7.86
CA ILE A 349 4.44 0.84 -7.77
C ILE A 349 4.99 1.26 -6.40
N GLU A 350 5.03 0.33 -5.43
CA GLU A 350 5.34 0.70 -4.05
C GLU A 350 6.82 0.66 -3.69
N GLU A 351 7.62 -0.01 -4.53
CA GLU A 351 9.07 0.01 -4.43
C GLU A 351 9.70 -0.02 -5.80
N PHE A 352 10.71 0.76 -6.00
CA PHE A 352 11.69 0.65 -7.07
C PHE A 352 12.96 1.40 -6.70
N GLY A 353 14.09 0.91 -7.16
CA GLY A 353 15.36 1.51 -6.85
C GLY A 353 16.44 1.09 -7.83
N PHE A 354 17.51 1.87 -7.85
CA PHE A 354 18.74 1.57 -8.58
C PHE A 354 19.94 2.12 -7.81
N PRO A 355 21.07 1.40 -7.77
CA PRO A 355 22.24 1.84 -7.03
C PRO A 355 22.91 3.06 -7.67
N ARG A 356 23.93 3.60 -6.99
CA ARG A 356 24.84 4.58 -7.54
C ARG A 356 25.79 3.93 -8.56
N GLU A 357 26.47 4.77 -9.34
CA GLU A 357 27.49 4.33 -10.30
C GLU A 357 28.42 3.26 -9.71
N GLY A 358 28.62 2.19 -10.48
CA GLY A 358 29.47 1.06 -10.10
C GLY A 358 28.92 0.23 -8.92
N ASN A 359 27.60 0.23 -8.70
CA ASN A 359 26.96 -0.45 -7.56
C ASN A 359 27.52 0.00 -6.19
N SER A 360 27.95 1.26 -6.08
CA SER A 360 28.69 1.81 -4.96
C SER A 360 27.78 2.39 -3.88
N CYS A 361 28.24 2.31 -2.62
CA CYS A 361 27.66 3.02 -1.46
C CYS A 361 28.32 4.39 -1.23
N ASP A 362 29.37 4.72 -1.98
CA ASP A 362 30.07 6.02 -1.90
C ASP A 362 29.17 7.16 -2.41
N LEU A 363 28.81 8.11 -1.55
CA LEU A 363 27.93 9.23 -1.86
C LEU A 363 28.52 10.22 -2.87
N GLN A 364 29.82 10.13 -3.19
CA GLN A 364 30.48 10.94 -4.23
C GLN A 364 30.24 10.37 -5.63
N ARG A 365 29.80 9.11 -5.75
CA ARG A 365 29.45 8.51 -7.04
C ARG A 365 28.19 9.13 -7.60
N ASN A 366 28.13 9.27 -8.93
CA ASN A 366 26.97 9.84 -9.60
C ASN A 366 25.73 8.92 -9.52
N THR A 367 24.57 9.50 -9.82
CA THR A 367 23.26 8.80 -9.78
C THR A 367 22.61 8.72 -11.17
N LEU A 368 23.37 8.85 -12.26
CA LEU A 368 22.82 8.97 -13.63
C LEU A 368 21.95 7.77 -14.03
N SER A 369 22.40 6.54 -13.71
CA SER A 369 21.63 5.33 -14.00
C SER A 369 20.37 5.24 -13.13
N ARG A 370 20.47 5.57 -11.82
CA ARG A 370 19.31 5.72 -10.94
C ARG A 370 18.32 6.73 -11.53
N ASP A 371 18.80 7.89 -11.92
CA ASP A 371 18.00 8.97 -12.49
C ASP A 371 17.26 8.54 -13.76
N SER A 372 17.88 7.67 -14.56
CA SER A 372 17.26 7.11 -15.78
C SER A 372 16.09 6.16 -15.44
N LEU A 373 16.28 5.26 -14.47
CA LEU A 373 15.19 4.38 -14.00
C LEU A 373 14.05 5.20 -13.37
N TYR A 374 14.36 6.19 -12.52
CA TYR A 374 13.38 7.05 -11.89
C TYR A 374 12.55 7.81 -12.92
N LYS A 375 13.18 8.38 -13.95
CA LYS A 375 12.48 9.01 -15.07
C LYS A 375 11.55 8.04 -15.79
N ALA A 376 11.99 6.80 -16.04
CA ALA A 376 11.16 5.79 -16.69
C ALA A 376 9.90 5.49 -15.87
N VAL A 377 10.02 5.23 -14.55
CA VAL A 377 8.88 4.96 -13.67
C VAL A 377 7.96 6.17 -13.54
N PHE A 378 8.51 7.37 -13.28
CA PHE A 378 7.69 8.58 -13.14
C PHE A 378 6.95 8.93 -14.44
N HIS A 379 7.59 8.68 -15.60
CA HIS A 379 6.94 8.87 -16.89
C HIS A 379 5.67 8.02 -17.02
N ARG A 380 5.72 6.75 -16.60
CA ARG A 380 4.55 5.85 -16.62
C ARG A 380 3.40 6.34 -15.71
N VAL A 381 3.72 6.91 -14.55
CA VAL A 381 2.71 7.52 -13.67
C VAL A 381 2.11 8.78 -14.32
N MET A 382 2.95 9.63 -14.93
CA MET A 382 2.48 10.83 -15.64
C MET A 382 1.64 10.49 -16.87
N GLU A 383 2.02 9.46 -17.65
CA GLU A 383 1.20 8.97 -18.77
C GLU A 383 -0.17 8.47 -18.28
N SER A 384 -0.18 7.71 -17.17
CA SER A 384 -1.42 7.23 -16.56
C SER A 384 -2.30 8.40 -16.10
N HIS A 385 -1.72 9.41 -15.47
CA HIS A 385 -2.43 10.61 -15.06
C HIS A 385 -3.09 11.33 -16.24
N LEU A 386 -2.34 11.56 -17.33
CA LEU A 386 -2.87 12.22 -18.54
C LEU A 386 -3.97 11.39 -19.22
N ALA A 387 -3.87 10.06 -19.17
CA ALA A 387 -4.85 9.13 -19.73
C ALA A 387 -5.99 8.79 -18.77
N GLN A 388 -6.00 9.30 -17.54
CA GLN A 388 -6.89 8.88 -16.45
C GLN A 388 -6.89 7.37 -16.25
N GLY A 389 -5.69 6.77 -16.31
CA GLY A 389 -5.46 5.34 -16.22
C GLY A 389 -5.26 4.84 -14.79
N PRO A 390 -5.12 3.50 -14.62
CA PRO A 390 -5.16 2.88 -13.31
C PRO A 390 -3.86 2.96 -12.50
N LEU A 391 -2.72 3.35 -13.07
CA LEU A 391 -1.47 3.51 -12.32
C LEU A 391 -1.50 4.84 -11.57
N ALA A 392 -1.98 4.78 -10.32
CA ALA A 392 -2.25 5.96 -9.52
C ALA A 392 -0.99 6.59 -8.91
N GLY A 393 0.08 5.82 -8.72
CA GLY A 393 1.28 6.40 -8.12
C GLY A 393 2.44 5.45 -7.98
N CYS A 394 3.50 5.98 -7.39
CA CYS A 394 4.68 5.20 -7.03
C CYS A 394 5.35 5.72 -5.76
N ASN A 395 6.01 4.82 -5.01
CA ASN A 395 6.89 5.13 -3.88
C ASN A 395 8.29 4.60 -4.21
N PHE A 396 9.27 5.48 -4.35
CA PHE A 396 10.64 5.02 -4.57
C PHE A 396 11.24 4.43 -3.28
N TRP A 397 12.15 3.52 -3.42
CA TRP A 397 13.00 3.00 -2.35
C TRP A 397 14.35 3.69 -2.41
N GLY A 398 14.70 4.55 -1.41
CA GLY A 398 13.77 5.22 -0.53
C GLY A 398 14.49 6.41 0.09
N TRP A 399 13.84 7.13 0.99
CA TRP A 399 14.38 8.38 1.50
C TRP A 399 15.43 8.17 2.60
N GLY A 400 16.67 8.58 2.36
CA GLY A 400 17.75 8.67 3.34
C GLY A 400 17.89 10.07 3.93
N GLY A 401 17.50 11.08 3.15
CA GLY A 401 17.43 12.49 3.58
C GLY A 401 18.77 13.06 4.04
N SER A 402 18.77 13.64 5.22
CA SER A 402 19.96 14.19 5.88
C SER A 402 20.81 13.15 6.61
N GLY A 403 20.31 11.92 6.73
CA GLY A 403 21.07 10.82 7.31
C GLY A 403 22.34 10.54 6.52
N ARG A 404 23.38 10.05 7.18
CA ARG A 404 24.64 9.69 6.52
C ARG A 404 25.15 8.36 7.06
N PRO A 405 25.56 7.43 6.17
CA PRO A 405 26.23 6.21 6.60
C PRO A 405 27.61 6.59 7.19
N ARG A 406 27.96 5.98 8.31
CA ARG A 406 29.33 6.08 8.84
C ARG A 406 30.26 5.10 8.15
N THR A 407 29.72 3.91 7.86
CA THR A 407 30.38 2.84 7.10
C THR A 407 29.32 2.15 6.24
N GLU A 408 29.73 1.25 5.35
CA GLU A 408 28.80 0.42 4.59
C GLU A 408 28.02 -0.57 5.46
N THR A 409 28.47 -0.85 6.68
CA THR A 409 27.78 -1.71 7.64
C THR A 409 27.17 -0.87 8.74
N TRP A 410 25.85 -0.99 8.89
CA TRP A 410 25.15 -0.29 9.97
C TRP A 410 25.56 -0.83 11.34
N SER A 411 25.69 0.06 12.30
CA SER A 411 25.94 -0.25 13.71
C SER A 411 24.97 0.50 14.60
N LYS A 412 24.70 -0.06 15.79
CA LYS A 412 23.81 0.59 16.77
C LYS A 412 24.28 2.01 17.09
N GLY A 413 23.42 2.99 16.86
CA GLY A 413 23.69 4.41 17.03
C GLY A 413 24.06 5.15 15.75
N ASP A 414 24.12 4.46 14.63
CA ASP A 414 24.16 5.08 13.30
C ASP A 414 22.77 5.60 12.91
N ASP A 415 22.74 6.52 11.96
CA ASP A 415 21.48 6.96 11.37
C ASP A 415 20.76 5.79 10.69
N PHE A 416 19.44 5.71 10.88
CA PHE A 416 18.62 4.89 9.99
C PHE A 416 18.54 5.55 8.62
N LEU A 417 18.76 4.75 7.60
CA LEU A 417 18.61 5.09 6.18
C LEU A 417 17.52 4.24 5.57
N CYS A 418 17.21 4.44 4.30
CA CYS A 418 16.23 3.55 3.66
C CYS A 418 16.81 2.16 3.38
N ASP A 419 18.13 2.04 3.27
CA ASP A 419 18.81 0.74 3.26
C ASP A 419 18.67 0.13 4.66
N PRO A 420 17.99 -1.03 4.84
CA PRO A 420 17.85 -1.68 6.14
C PRO A 420 19.23 -2.04 6.73
N PRO A 421 19.36 -2.19 8.06
CA PRO A 421 20.66 -2.41 8.72
C PRO A 421 21.48 -3.61 8.22
N HIS A 422 20.85 -4.62 7.59
CA HIS A 422 21.53 -5.80 7.03
C HIS A 422 22.09 -5.56 5.62
N GLU A 423 21.72 -4.47 4.97
CA GLU A 423 22.17 -4.08 3.64
C GLU A 423 23.34 -3.09 3.70
N PRO A 424 24.14 -2.96 2.61
CA PRO A 424 25.13 -1.93 2.50
C PRO A 424 24.51 -0.53 2.61
N GLN A 425 24.99 0.27 3.54
CA GLN A 425 24.40 1.57 3.87
C GLN A 425 24.78 2.64 2.85
N GLY A 426 23.79 3.31 2.26
CA GLY A 426 23.96 4.27 1.17
C GLY A 426 23.74 3.68 -0.23
N TRP A 427 23.37 2.42 -0.31
CA TRP A 427 23.23 1.68 -1.58
C TRP A 427 22.09 2.21 -2.45
N TYR A 428 20.85 2.14 -1.93
CA TYR A 428 19.65 2.61 -2.62
C TYR A 428 19.12 3.94 -2.08
N SER A 429 19.48 4.32 -0.87
CA SER A 429 18.99 5.55 -0.24
C SER A 429 19.21 6.80 -1.09
N VAL A 430 18.16 7.63 -1.18
CA VAL A 430 18.19 8.96 -1.81
C VAL A 430 18.47 9.99 -0.72
N PHE A 431 19.58 10.69 -0.84
CA PHE A 431 20.00 11.71 0.11
C PHE A 431 19.65 13.13 -0.34
N ASP A 432 19.59 14.06 0.59
CA ASP A 432 19.38 15.49 0.30
C ASP A 432 20.51 16.11 -0.55
N SER A 433 21.66 15.42 -0.64
CA SER A 433 22.77 15.78 -1.54
C SER A 433 22.58 15.29 -2.97
N ASP A 434 21.64 14.40 -3.27
CA ASP A 434 21.41 13.80 -4.61
C ASP A 434 20.64 14.77 -5.52
N SER A 435 21.27 15.90 -5.84
CA SER A 435 20.62 17.04 -6.47
C SER A 435 19.94 16.72 -7.83
N THR A 436 20.48 15.77 -8.61
CA THR A 436 19.90 15.36 -9.90
C THR A 436 18.64 14.52 -9.70
N THR A 437 18.68 13.54 -8.80
CA THR A 437 17.54 12.71 -8.43
C THR A 437 16.42 13.57 -7.83
N ILE A 438 16.75 14.52 -6.92
CA ILE A 438 15.79 15.46 -6.32
C ILE A 438 15.09 16.32 -7.38
N LYS A 439 15.84 16.83 -8.38
CA LYS A 439 15.25 17.59 -9.49
C LYS A 439 14.24 16.77 -10.28
N ILE A 440 14.52 15.49 -10.52
CA ILE A 440 13.63 14.57 -11.24
C ILE A 440 12.37 14.31 -10.42
N ILE A 441 12.49 14.07 -9.12
CA ILE A 441 11.36 13.91 -8.21
C ILE A 441 10.48 15.17 -8.23
N LYS A 442 11.06 16.36 -7.99
CA LYS A 442 10.31 17.63 -8.01
C LYS A 442 9.64 17.89 -9.36
N HIS A 443 10.28 17.53 -10.47
CA HIS A 443 9.66 17.65 -11.78
C HIS A 443 8.42 16.77 -11.90
N ALA A 444 8.50 15.52 -11.49
CA ALA A 444 7.38 14.58 -11.57
C ALA A 444 6.20 15.01 -10.67
N THR A 445 6.45 15.35 -9.41
CA THR A 445 5.42 15.81 -8.47
C THR A 445 4.71 17.08 -8.97
N ASN A 446 5.47 18.07 -9.46
CA ASN A 446 4.90 19.30 -10.02
C ASN A 446 4.02 19.05 -11.26
N ARG A 447 4.36 18.06 -12.09
CA ARG A 447 3.56 17.71 -13.28
C ARG A 447 2.23 17.06 -12.90
N LEU A 448 2.21 16.28 -11.81
CA LEU A 448 0.99 15.65 -11.33
C LEU A 448 0.03 16.64 -10.64
N THR A 449 0.56 17.69 -9.99
CA THR A 449 -0.25 18.72 -9.32
C THR A 449 -0.72 19.82 -10.27
N SER A 450 0.07 20.22 -11.29
CA SER A 450 -0.27 21.34 -12.17
C SER A 450 -1.41 21.04 -13.16
N SER A 451 -1.65 19.78 -13.50
CA SER A 451 -2.78 19.38 -14.35
C SER A 451 -4.12 19.31 -13.60
N SER A 452 -4.10 19.32 -12.26
CA SER A 452 -5.32 19.35 -11.43
C SER A 452 -5.95 20.74 -11.33
N SER A 453 -5.25 21.79 -11.78
CA SER A 453 -5.72 23.21 -11.68
C SER A 453 -6.34 23.76 -12.97
N SER A 454 -6.54 22.93 -13.99
CA SER A 454 -7.04 23.37 -15.32
C SER A 454 -8.37 22.71 -15.74
N PHE A 455 -9.22 22.32 -14.76
CA PHE A 455 -10.60 21.88 -15.03
C PHE A 455 -11.62 22.65 -14.19
#